data_dabd92376d5512128f516f3ca7370643
#
_entry.id   dabd92376d5512128f516f3ca7370643
#
_cell.length_a   1.000
_cell.length_b   1.000
_cell.length_c   1.000
_cell.angle_alpha   90.00
_cell.angle_beta   90.00
_cell.angle_gamma   90.00
#
_symmetry.space_group_name_H-M   'P 1'
#
loop_
_entity.id
_entity.type
_entity.pdbx_description
1 polymer ?
#
loop_
_entity_poly.entity_id
_entity_poly.type
_entity_poly.pdbx_seq_one_letter_code
_entity_poly.pdbx_strand_id
1 'polypeptide(L)'
;MGEPRDVPTIDLVSHSSLHTERLGERLGRSARANDVFALWGELGAGKTVLARGVAAGLGIEPADISSPTFIILREHGGGRLPFFHIDLYRLEGTDLSNTGWEECLEAGGVTVIEWPDRAGAGLPDDRLDVRLEHIADTKRRVVISATGSRSARLVQELQSSVARA
;
A
#
# COMPACT_ATOMS: atom_id res chain seq x y z
N MET A 1 -15.77 23.56 -15.69
CA MET A 1 -14.51 22.99 -15.25
C MET A 1 -14.40 23.17 -13.75
N GLY A 2 -14.43 22.09 -13.00
CA GLY A 2 -14.27 22.18 -11.55
C GLY A 2 -12.82 22.53 -11.21
N GLU A 3 -12.64 23.33 -10.16
CA GLU A 3 -11.34 23.54 -9.55
C GLU A 3 -10.68 22.17 -9.25
N PRO A 4 -9.34 22.05 -9.37
CA PRO A 4 -8.68 20.83 -8.94
C PRO A 4 -9.06 20.60 -7.48
N ARG A 5 -9.81 19.54 -7.21
CA ARG A 5 -10.09 19.13 -5.84
C ARG A 5 -8.74 18.87 -5.20
N ASP A 6 -8.43 19.61 -4.15
CA ASP A 6 -7.26 19.34 -3.34
C ASP A 6 -7.34 17.88 -2.87
N VAL A 7 -6.57 17.03 -3.54
CA VAL A 7 -6.48 15.61 -3.17
C VAL A 7 -5.74 15.54 -1.84
N PRO A 8 -6.33 14.97 -0.77
CA PRO A 8 -5.62 14.81 0.49
C PRO A 8 -4.29 14.09 0.27
N THR A 9 -3.21 14.74 0.65
CA THR A 9 -1.84 14.26 0.41
C THR A 9 -0.98 14.48 1.65
N ILE A 10 -0.16 13.49 1.97
CA ILE A 10 0.89 13.59 2.99
C ILE A 10 2.22 13.42 2.29
N ASP A 11 3.15 14.35 2.53
CA ASP A 11 4.51 14.32 2.00
C ASP A 11 5.46 14.35 3.19
N LEU A 12 6.24 13.29 3.36
CA LEU A 12 7.16 13.18 4.50
C LEU A 12 8.46 12.48 4.08
N VAL A 13 9.46 12.54 4.95
CA VAL A 13 10.72 11.82 4.79
C VAL A 13 10.79 10.73 5.86
N SER A 14 10.96 9.49 5.41
CA SER A 14 11.32 8.37 6.29
C SER A 14 12.83 8.31 6.44
N HIS A 15 13.32 8.21 7.67
CA HIS A 15 14.75 8.25 7.99
C HIS A 15 15.38 6.86 8.17
N SER A 16 14.58 5.81 8.15
CA SER A 16 15.06 4.43 8.31
C SER A 16 14.03 3.42 7.84
N SER A 17 14.45 2.16 7.65
CA SER A 17 13.52 1.06 7.37
C SER A 17 12.47 0.90 8.48
N LEU A 18 12.89 1.07 9.74
CA LEU A 18 11.96 1.00 10.88
C LEU A 18 10.91 2.11 10.80
N HIS A 19 11.29 3.32 10.43
CA HIS A 19 10.36 4.43 10.25
C HIS A 19 9.35 4.14 9.13
N THR A 20 9.81 3.59 8.01
CA THR A 20 8.93 3.18 6.91
C THR A 20 7.96 2.08 7.36
N GLU A 21 8.44 1.08 8.09
CA GLU A 21 7.60 0.00 8.62
C GLU A 21 6.54 0.53 9.58
N ARG A 22 6.91 1.44 10.49
CA ARG A 22 5.97 2.08 11.42
C ARG A 22 4.90 2.92 10.71
N LEU A 23 5.28 3.57 9.62
CA LEU A 23 4.31 4.28 8.78
C LEU A 23 3.28 3.31 8.20
N GLY A 24 3.75 2.17 7.67
CA GLY A 24 2.88 1.09 7.20
C GLY A 24 1.97 0.56 8.32
N GLU A 25 2.50 0.40 9.52
CA GLU A 25 1.73 -0.05 10.67
C GLU A 25 0.56 0.88 11.01
N ARG A 26 0.79 2.19 10.95
CA ARG A 26 -0.29 3.18 11.15
C ARG A 26 -1.36 3.05 10.07
N LEU A 27 -0.95 2.88 8.81
CA LEU A 27 -1.88 2.64 7.71
C LEU A 27 -2.71 1.38 7.93
N GLY A 28 -2.06 0.29 8.34
CA GLY A 28 -2.73 -0.98 8.62
C GLY A 28 -3.73 -0.89 9.77
N ARG A 29 -3.41 -0.14 10.81
CA ARG A 29 -4.32 0.07 11.95
C ARG A 29 -5.58 0.85 11.54
N SER A 30 -5.46 1.79 10.63
CA SER A 30 -6.57 2.60 10.15
C SER A 30 -7.33 1.96 9.00
N ALA A 31 -6.80 0.92 8.40
CA ALA A 31 -7.38 0.26 7.23
C ALA A 31 -8.71 -0.43 7.57
N ARG A 32 -9.62 -0.39 6.62
CA ARG A 32 -10.92 -1.06 6.68
C ARG A 32 -11.03 -2.09 5.57
N ALA A 33 -12.01 -2.97 5.67
CA ALA A 33 -12.27 -3.99 4.65
C ALA A 33 -12.37 -3.35 3.25
N ASN A 34 -11.71 -3.97 2.29
CA ASN A 34 -11.62 -3.57 0.89
C ASN A 34 -10.78 -2.31 0.61
N ASP A 35 -10.03 -1.81 1.58
CA ASP A 35 -9.03 -0.77 1.32
C ASP A 35 -7.88 -1.33 0.48
N VAL A 36 -7.41 -0.52 -0.47
CA VAL A 36 -6.34 -0.88 -1.40
C VAL A 36 -5.21 0.15 -1.31
N PHE A 37 -3.99 -0.35 -1.14
CA PHE A 37 -2.77 0.44 -1.16
C PHE A 37 -1.95 0.07 -2.38
N ALA A 38 -1.71 1.04 -3.26
CA ALA A 38 -0.83 0.88 -4.42
C ALA A 38 0.54 1.51 -4.09
N LEU A 39 1.58 0.69 -4.08
CA LEU A 39 2.93 1.11 -3.69
C LEU A 39 3.78 1.33 -4.94
N TRP A 40 4.11 2.59 -5.20
CA TRP A 40 4.91 3.02 -6.34
C TRP A 40 6.35 3.29 -5.92
N GLY A 41 7.30 2.92 -6.73
CA GLY A 41 8.71 3.20 -6.47
C GLY A 41 9.64 2.23 -7.18
N GLU A 42 10.90 2.65 -7.35
CA GLU A 42 11.96 1.83 -7.93
C GLU A 42 12.26 0.59 -7.07
N LEU A 43 12.96 -0.35 -7.64
CA LEU A 43 13.46 -1.52 -6.90
C LEU A 43 14.31 -1.04 -5.71
N GLY A 44 14.05 -1.59 -4.53
CA GLY A 44 14.76 -1.19 -3.31
C GLY A 44 14.27 0.10 -2.67
N ALA A 45 13.16 0.69 -3.13
CA ALA A 45 12.60 1.91 -2.54
C ALA A 45 11.95 1.71 -1.17
N GLY A 46 11.70 0.46 -0.74
CA GLY A 46 11.09 0.15 0.55
C GLY A 46 9.63 -0.28 0.48
N LYS A 47 9.13 -0.65 -0.68
CA LYS A 47 7.74 -1.10 -0.87
C LYS A 47 7.40 -2.30 0.01
N THR A 48 8.26 -3.33 0.04
CA THR A 48 8.04 -4.52 0.86
C THR A 48 8.12 -4.19 2.36
N VAL A 49 8.99 -3.29 2.76
CA VAL A 49 9.09 -2.81 4.15
C VAL A 49 7.78 -2.15 4.59
N LEU A 50 7.23 -1.30 3.74
CA LEU A 50 5.93 -0.67 4.01
C LEU A 50 4.81 -1.72 4.07
N ALA A 51 4.82 -2.69 3.16
CA ALA A 51 3.84 -3.79 3.16
C ALA A 51 3.88 -4.60 4.46
N ARG A 52 5.08 -4.88 4.98
CA ARG A 52 5.24 -5.52 6.30
C ARG A 52 4.60 -4.70 7.41
N GLY A 53 4.79 -3.39 7.36
CA GLY A 53 4.18 -2.48 8.30
C GLY A 53 2.65 -2.55 8.25
N VAL A 54 2.05 -2.52 7.08
CA VAL A 54 0.60 -2.66 6.91
C VAL A 54 0.10 -3.96 7.53
N ALA A 55 0.78 -5.07 7.26
CA ALA A 55 0.45 -6.37 7.85
C ALA A 55 0.54 -6.33 9.39
N ALA A 56 1.60 -5.73 9.93
CA ALA A 56 1.77 -5.55 11.37
C ALA A 56 0.61 -4.75 11.99
N GLY A 57 0.17 -3.70 11.31
CA GLY A 57 -0.97 -2.90 11.74
C GLY A 57 -2.29 -3.67 11.75
N LEU A 58 -2.39 -4.72 10.95
CA LEU A 58 -3.54 -5.65 10.94
C LEU A 58 -3.40 -6.76 11.98
N GLY A 59 -2.28 -6.85 12.70
CA GLY A 59 -2.02 -7.90 13.66
C GLY A 59 -1.43 -9.18 13.06
N ILE A 60 -0.86 -9.08 11.86
CA ILE A 60 -0.18 -10.19 11.18
C ILE A 60 1.32 -10.07 11.43
N GLU A 61 1.99 -11.20 11.70
CA GLU A 61 3.42 -11.22 11.96
C GLU A 61 4.23 -10.70 10.78
N PRO A 62 4.98 -9.58 10.95
CA PRO A 62 5.72 -8.98 9.82
C PRO A 62 6.80 -9.91 9.24
N ALA A 63 7.36 -10.82 10.04
CA ALA A 63 8.37 -11.77 9.58
C ALA A 63 7.85 -12.74 8.52
N ASP A 64 6.54 -12.97 8.47
CA ASP A 64 5.91 -13.84 7.48
C ASP A 64 5.74 -13.15 6.13
N ILE A 65 5.94 -11.83 6.07
CA ILE A 65 5.75 -11.05 4.86
C ILE A 65 7.08 -10.92 4.12
N SER A 66 7.13 -11.45 2.92
CA SER A 66 8.24 -11.27 1.98
C SER A 66 7.66 -10.88 0.63
N SER A 67 8.52 -10.28 -0.24
CA SER A 67 8.08 -9.97 -1.60
C SER A 67 7.65 -11.25 -2.32
N PRO A 68 6.42 -11.34 -2.87
CA PRO A 68 5.94 -12.53 -3.56
C PRO A 68 6.46 -12.63 -5.00
N THR A 69 7.78 -12.50 -5.20
CA THR A 69 8.40 -12.39 -6.54
C THR A 69 8.11 -13.56 -7.48
N PHE A 70 7.85 -14.75 -6.94
CA PHE A 70 7.52 -15.94 -7.73
C PHE A 70 6.04 -16.27 -7.73
N ILE A 71 5.29 -15.71 -6.78
CA ILE A 71 3.86 -15.88 -6.62
C ILE A 71 3.25 -14.49 -6.64
N ILE A 72 2.39 -14.20 -7.61
CA ILE A 72 1.81 -12.88 -7.82
C ILE A 72 0.98 -12.42 -6.62
N LEU A 73 0.30 -13.36 -5.96
CA LEU A 73 -0.65 -13.10 -4.88
C LEU A 73 -0.35 -14.01 -3.70
N ARG A 74 -0.25 -13.43 -2.50
CA ARG A 74 -0.26 -14.16 -1.23
C ARG A 74 -1.35 -13.61 -0.33
N GLU A 75 -2.12 -14.52 0.27
CA GLU A 75 -3.07 -14.21 1.32
C GLU A 75 -2.48 -14.56 2.68
N HIS A 76 -2.60 -13.65 3.63
CA HIS A 76 -2.18 -13.86 5.02
C HIS A 76 -3.38 -13.65 5.94
N GLY A 77 -3.66 -14.65 6.76
CA GLY A 77 -4.69 -14.59 7.78
C GLY A 77 -4.12 -14.38 9.18
N GLY A 78 -4.98 -14.43 10.17
CA GLY A 78 -4.60 -14.37 11.57
C GLY A 78 -4.62 -12.96 12.18
N GLY A 79 -4.81 -11.94 11.37
CA GLY A 79 -4.98 -10.57 11.83
C GLY A 79 -6.45 -10.14 11.92
N ARG A 80 -6.65 -8.85 12.14
CA ARG A 80 -7.99 -8.22 12.23
C ARG A 80 -8.78 -8.35 10.92
N LEU A 81 -8.08 -8.28 9.79
CA LEU A 81 -8.63 -8.45 8.44
C LEU A 81 -7.68 -9.34 7.64
N PRO A 82 -8.18 -10.06 6.63
CA PRO A 82 -7.30 -10.72 5.67
C PRO A 82 -6.37 -9.71 4.99
N PHE A 83 -5.14 -10.12 4.72
CA PHE A 83 -4.15 -9.30 4.04
C PHE A 83 -3.77 -9.97 2.72
N PHE A 84 -3.96 -9.24 1.62
CA PHE A 84 -3.60 -9.71 0.29
C PHE A 84 -2.40 -8.91 -0.20
N HIS A 85 -1.29 -9.59 -0.43
CA HIS A 85 -0.06 -9.00 -0.93
C HIS A 85 0.16 -9.42 -2.38
N ILE A 86 0.13 -8.44 -3.27
CA ILE A 86 0.24 -8.64 -4.72
C ILE A 86 1.51 -7.96 -5.22
N ASP A 87 2.29 -8.67 -6.03
CA ASP A 87 3.48 -8.13 -6.70
C ASP A 87 3.37 -8.39 -8.21
N LEU A 88 3.28 -7.33 -8.98
CA LEU A 88 3.10 -7.39 -10.42
C LEU A 88 4.40 -7.22 -11.22
N TYR A 89 5.55 -7.23 -10.55
CA TYR A 89 6.86 -6.96 -11.17
C TYR A 89 7.14 -7.80 -12.41
N ARG A 90 6.79 -9.10 -12.38
CA ARG A 90 7.12 -10.05 -13.45
C ARG A 90 6.05 -10.18 -14.53
N LEU A 91 5.00 -9.39 -14.49
CA LEU A 91 3.88 -9.47 -15.42
C LEU A 91 4.02 -8.50 -16.60
N GLU A 92 5.12 -8.58 -17.32
CA GLU A 92 5.27 -7.82 -18.57
C GLU A 92 4.44 -8.47 -19.68
N GLY A 93 3.47 -7.71 -20.21
CA GLY A 93 2.69 -8.11 -21.37
C GLY A 93 1.84 -9.37 -21.18
N THR A 94 1.65 -9.83 -19.96
CA THR A 94 0.87 -11.00 -19.64
C THR A 94 -0.56 -10.63 -19.29
N ASP A 95 -1.50 -11.45 -19.73
CA ASP A 95 -2.90 -11.29 -19.38
C ASP A 95 -3.10 -11.57 -17.87
N LEU A 96 -3.44 -10.54 -17.10
CA LEU A 96 -3.73 -10.63 -15.67
C LEU A 96 -5.04 -11.33 -15.36
N SER A 97 -5.90 -11.55 -16.36
CA SER A 97 -7.26 -12.06 -16.14
C SER A 97 -7.33 -13.43 -15.49
N ASN A 98 -6.26 -14.22 -15.59
CA ASN A 98 -6.22 -15.58 -15.05
C ASN A 98 -5.57 -15.70 -13.67
N THR A 99 -5.17 -14.60 -13.05
CA THR A 99 -4.44 -14.62 -11.76
C THR A 99 -5.36 -14.58 -10.54
N GLY A 100 -6.62 -14.16 -10.72
CA GLY A 100 -7.57 -14.01 -9.61
C GLY A 100 -7.30 -12.83 -8.70
N TRP A 101 -6.33 -11.97 -9.02
CA TRP A 101 -5.95 -10.85 -8.15
C TRP A 101 -7.08 -9.84 -7.96
N GLU A 102 -7.91 -9.62 -8.98
CA GLU A 102 -9.03 -8.67 -8.91
C GLU A 102 -10.10 -9.10 -7.92
N GLU A 103 -10.27 -10.38 -7.71
CA GLU A 103 -11.23 -10.92 -6.74
C GLU A 103 -10.89 -10.54 -5.31
N CYS A 104 -9.60 -10.35 -5.02
CA CYS A 104 -9.12 -9.94 -3.71
C CYS A 104 -9.60 -8.54 -3.32
N LEU A 105 -9.82 -7.67 -4.30
CA LEU A 105 -10.20 -6.28 -4.07
C LEU A 105 -11.56 -6.14 -3.36
N GLU A 106 -12.40 -7.16 -3.46
CA GLU A 106 -13.74 -7.20 -2.87
C GLU A 106 -13.93 -8.34 -1.86
N ALA A 107 -12.84 -8.97 -1.44
CA ALA A 107 -12.90 -10.15 -0.56
C ALA A 107 -12.94 -9.80 0.94
N GLY A 108 -13.11 -8.55 1.30
CA GLY A 108 -13.25 -8.12 2.70
C GLY A 108 -11.94 -7.91 3.44
N GLY A 109 -10.82 -7.96 2.76
CA GLY A 109 -9.49 -7.75 3.34
C GLY A 109 -8.85 -6.42 2.94
N VAL A 110 -7.59 -6.29 3.27
CA VAL A 110 -6.74 -5.17 2.88
C VAL A 110 -5.77 -5.66 1.81
N THR A 111 -5.70 -4.97 0.68
CA THR A 111 -4.85 -5.34 -0.45
C THR A 111 -3.70 -4.36 -0.60
N VAL A 112 -2.48 -4.87 -0.68
CA VAL A 112 -1.28 -4.10 -1.02
C VAL A 112 -0.76 -4.58 -2.37
N ILE A 113 -0.60 -3.65 -3.31
CA ILE A 113 -0.15 -3.93 -4.67
C ILE A 113 1.22 -3.26 -4.87
N GLU A 114 2.26 -4.07 -5.08
CA GLU A 114 3.58 -3.61 -5.52
C GLU A 114 3.64 -3.64 -7.05
N TRP A 115 4.32 -2.67 -7.64
CA TRP A 115 4.40 -2.47 -9.09
C TRP A 115 3.02 -2.27 -9.74
N PRO A 116 2.22 -1.32 -9.23
CA PRO A 116 0.86 -1.11 -9.73
C PRO A 116 0.81 -0.59 -11.17
N ASP A 117 1.89 0.00 -11.67
CA ASP A 117 2.02 0.43 -13.07
C ASP A 117 1.81 -0.72 -14.06
N ARG A 118 2.03 -1.98 -13.63
CA ARG A 118 1.81 -3.18 -14.44
C ARG A 118 0.33 -3.60 -14.53
N ALA A 119 -0.51 -3.07 -13.66
CA ALA A 119 -1.95 -3.38 -13.65
C ALA A 119 -2.74 -2.62 -14.71
N GLY A 120 -2.18 -1.53 -15.26
CA GLY A 120 -2.88 -0.69 -16.24
C GLY A 120 -4.23 -0.19 -15.70
N ALA A 121 -5.29 -0.42 -16.46
CA ALA A 121 -6.65 -0.01 -16.09
C ALA A 121 -7.30 -0.88 -15.01
N GLY A 122 -6.63 -1.96 -14.58
CA GLY A 122 -7.16 -2.86 -13.56
C GLY A 122 -7.11 -2.33 -12.13
N LEU A 123 -6.42 -1.22 -11.87
CA LEU A 123 -6.39 -0.61 -10.53
C LEU A 123 -7.77 -0.04 -10.17
N PRO A 124 -8.24 -0.24 -8.93
CA PRO A 124 -9.49 0.37 -8.50
C PRO A 124 -9.38 1.90 -8.48
N ASP A 125 -10.48 2.59 -8.78
CA ASP A 125 -10.52 4.06 -8.81
C ASP A 125 -10.28 4.66 -7.43
N ASP A 126 -10.79 4.06 -6.36
CA ASP A 126 -10.56 4.49 -4.99
C ASP A 126 -9.49 3.63 -4.33
N ARG A 127 -8.29 4.16 -4.29
CA ARG A 127 -7.12 3.52 -3.69
C ARG A 127 -6.25 4.56 -3.02
N LEU A 128 -5.39 4.12 -2.12
CA LEU A 128 -4.34 4.97 -1.56
C LEU A 128 -3.06 4.74 -2.36
N ASP A 129 -2.58 5.77 -3.04
CA ASP A 129 -1.28 5.73 -3.69
C ASP A 129 -0.18 6.12 -2.71
N VAL A 130 0.81 5.26 -2.55
CA VAL A 130 2.00 5.53 -1.75
C VAL A 130 3.22 5.49 -2.66
N ARG A 131 3.87 6.63 -2.84
CA ARG A 131 5.06 6.76 -3.67
C ARG A 131 6.28 6.83 -2.78
N LEU A 132 7.22 5.93 -3.01
CA LEU A 132 8.48 5.83 -2.27
C LEU A 132 9.63 6.18 -3.21
N GLU A 133 10.41 7.18 -2.82
CA GLU A 133 11.56 7.66 -3.59
C GLU A 133 12.82 7.60 -2.73
N HIS A 134 13.86 7.00 -3.26
CA HIS A 134 15.17 6.94 -2.61
C HIS A 134 15.80 8.36 -2.58
N ILE A 135 16.16 8.84 -1.40
CA ILE A 135 16.85 10.12 -1.22
C ILE A 135 18.33 9.89 -0.84
N ALA A 136 18.57 8.99 0.10
CA ALA A 136 19.87 8.61 0.60
C ALA A 136 19.80 7.17 1.13
N ASP A 137 20.92 6.61 1.58
CA ASP A 137 21.00 5.20 1.99
C ASP A 137 19.91 4.79 2.99
N THR A 138 19.61 5.67 3.95
CA THR A 138 18.59 5.40 4.98
C THR A 138 17.33 6.23 4.82
N LYS A 139 17.29 7.14 3.85
CA LYS A 139 16.18 8.10 3.72
C LYS A 139 15.34 7.83 2.48
N ARG A 140 14.02 7.92 2.65
CA ARG A 140 13.03 7.81 1.57
C ARG A 140 12.05 8.96 1.66
N ARG A 141 11.74 9.58 0.54
CA ARG A 141 10.58 10.45 0.45
C ARG A 141 9.36 9.58 0.29
N VAL A 142 8.32 9.85 1.07
CA VAL A 142 7.07 9.10 1.01
C VAL A 142 5.93 10.09 0.76
N VAL A 143 5.23 9.91 -0.35
CA VAL A 143 4.07 10.73 -0.71
C VAL A 143 2.84 9.84 -0.73
N ILE A 144 1.87 10.13 0.13
CA ILE A 144 0.64 9.36 0.28
C ILE A 144 -0.51 10.21 -0.25
N SER A 145 -1.19 9.73 -1.26
CA SER A 145 -2.26 10.45 -1.94
C SER A 145 -3.53 9.61 -2.03
N ALA A 146 -4.67 10.22 -1.73
CA ALA A 146 -5.97 9.61 -1.90
C ALA A 146 -6.46 9.77 -3.35
N THR A 147 -7.20 8.78 -3.87
CA THR A 147 -7.81 8.85 -5.20
C THR A 147 -9.35 8.86 -5.16
N GLY A 148 -9.95 8.67 -3.99
CA GLY A 148 -11.38 8.65 -3.81
C GLY A 148 -11.79 8.95 -2.37
N SER A 149 -13.08 8.83 -2.06
CA SER A 149 -13.61 9.20 -0.75
C SER A 149 -13.15 8.29 0.39
N ARG A 150 -13.04 6.99 0.14
CA ARG A 150 -12.58 6.01 1.12
C ARG A 150 -11.11 6.24 1.47
N SER A 151 -10.25 6.40 0.47
CA SER A 151 -8.83 6.66 0.67
C SER A 151 -8.58 8.05 1.29
N ALA A 152 -9.40 9.05 0.95
CA ALA A 152 -9.32 10.38 1.57
C ALA A 152 -9.54 10.32 3.08
N ARG A 153 -10.46 9.50 3.55
CA ARG A 153 -10.69 9.29 4.97
C ARG A 153 -9.46 8.70 5.67
N LEU A 154 -8.80 7.74 5.03
CA LEU A 154 -7.54 7.16 5.54
C LEU A 154 -6.47 8.22 5.73
N VAL A 155 -6.28 9.08 4.74
CA VAL A 155 -5.30 10.18 4.82
C VAL A 155 -5.65 11.12 5.96
N GLN A 156 -6.92 11.48 6.12
CA GLN A 156 -7.37 12.35 7.21
C GLN A 156 -7.11 11.72 8.59
N GLU A 157 -7.40 10.44 8.76
CA GLU A 157 -7.14 9.72 10.00
C GLU A 157 -5.64 9.67 10.31
N LEU A 158 -4.81 9.43 9.31
CA LEU A 158 -3.36 9.41 9.47
C LEU A 158 -2.83 10.79 9.86
N GLN A 159 -3.30 11.87 9.24
CA GLN A 159 -2.94 13.24 9.60
C GLN A 159 -3.31 13.56 11.05
N SER A 160 -4.48 13.16 11.48
CA SER A 160 -4.96 13.38 12.85
C SER A 160 -4.10 12.61 13.87
N SER A 161 -3.64 11.41 13.55
CA SER A 161 -2.79 10.62 14.44
C SER A 161 -1.39 11.22 14.57
N VAL A 162 -0.85 11.80 13.51
CA VAL A 162 0.46 12.49 13.52
C VAL A 162 0.38 13.77 14.34
N ALA A 163 -0.71 14.53 14.23
CA ALA A 163 -0.90 15.78 14.97
C ALA A 163 -1.05 15.58 16.49
N ARG A 164 -1.40 14.36 16.93
CA ARG A 164 -1.58 14.00 18.35
C ARG A 164 -0.34 13.36 19.00
N ALA A 165 0.67 13.10 18.22
CA ALA A 165 1.89 12.46 18.70
C ALA A 165 2.85 13.45 19.36
#